data_140a126c59ac59ff88ed1e3d1812fa36
#
_entry.id   140a126c59ac59ff88ed1e3d1812fa36
#
_cell.length_a   1.000
_cell.length_b   1.000
_cell.length_c   1.000
_cell.angle_alpha   90.00
_cell.angle_beta   90.00
_cell.angle_gamma   90.00
#
_symmetry.space_group_name_H-M   'P 1'
#
loop_
_entity.id
_entity.type
_entity.pdbx_description
1 polymer ?
#
loop_
_entity_poly.entity_id
_entity_poly.type
_entity_poly.pdbx_seq_one_letter_code
_entity_poly.pdbx_strand_id
1 'polypeptide(L)'
;MATRSIKTLDNEILSNPPRRKPGRPTLSNEELLDKALDLFLEQGFERTSIDAITASAGMAKRTVYARYGDKTSLFKAALKRAIDEWIVPVERLREAETADLEETLLAVGKILVYNIMNPAGLRLMRLTNSESGRMPEIGAYNLKLGTEPTLAYLTDLFRRHLGRSTGGMPDADAAAMAFLNLVVGGPSNAAAWGVNLGTDEVETQLRYSVGLFLHGIVPRRRPGDEASLAAAIDTEKRQLDTLLTETMGRLAELRDRLG
;
A
#
# COMPACT_ATOMS: atom_id res chain seq x y z
N MET A 1 -101.18 18.67 20.67
CA MET A 1 -100.89 17.24 20.81
C MET A 1 -99.46 17.07 20.37
N ALA A 2 -98.60 16.93 21.34
CA ALA A 2 -97.95 15.74 21.76
C ALA A 2 -97.03 15.19 20.63
N THR A 3 -95.77 14.99 20.74
CA THR A 3 -94.98 14.33 21.77
C THR A 3 -93.52 14.47 21.42
N ARG A 4 -92.63 14.90 22.32
CA ARG A 4 -91.48 14.19 22.89
C ARG A 4 -90.79 13.23 21.95
N SER A 5 -89.45 13.27 21.78
CA SER A 5 -88.52 12.74 22.80
C SER A 5 -87.07 12.76 22.26
N ILE A 6 -86.17 13.35 22.97
CA ILE A 6 -84.98 12.79 23.61
C ILE A 6 -84.18 11.78 22.76
N LYS A 7 -82.96 12.12 22.41
CA LYS A 7 -81.79 11.42 22.90
C LYS A 7 -80.47 12.14 22.58
N THR A 8 -79.98 12.80 23.56
CA THR A 8 -78.58 12.92 23.90
C THR A 8 -78.05 11.54 24.06
N LEU A 9 -76.85 11.29 23.56
CA LEU A 9 -75.82 10.55 24.30
C LEU A 9 -74.58 10.30 23.44
N ASP A 10 -73.52 10.68 24.04
CA ASP A 10 -72.19 10.08 23.99
C ASP A 10 -71.38 10.18 22.71
N ASN A 11 -70.83 11.36 22.61
CA ASN A 11 -69.55 11.48 21.92
C ASN A 11 -68.45 11.09 22.88
N GLU A 12 -68.26 9.80 23.04
CA GLU A 12 -67.08 9.23 23.71
C GLU A 12 -65.85 9.57 22.90
N ILE A 13 -65.08 10.42 23.50
CA ILE A 13 -63.76 10.82 23.12
C ILE A 13 -62.90 9.56 22.97
N LEU A 14 -62.76 9.04 21.75
CA LEU A 14 -61.66 8.14 21.36
C LEU A 14 -60.39 8.96 21.43
N SER A 15 -59.77 9.00 22.61
CA SER A 15 -58.44 9.50 22.81
C SER A 15 -57.49 8.65 21.98
N ASN A 16 -57.10 9.19 20.83
CA ASN A 16 -56.03 8.67 20.02
C ASN A 16 -54.77 8.61 20.90
N PRO A 17 -54.12 7.45 21.11
CA PRO A 17 -52.91 7.39 21.92
C PRO A 17 -51.87 8.32 21.27
N PRO A 18 -51.04 9.04 22.07
CA PRO A 18 -50.09 9.98 21.50
C PRO A 18 -49.16 9.25 20.51
N ARG A 19 -49.18 9.65 19.26
CA ARG A 19 -48.24 9.19 18.25
C ARG A 19 -46.86 9.37 18.85
N ARG A 20 -46.15 8.28 19.12
CA ARG A 20 -44.72 8.30 19.47
C ARG A 20 -44.03 9.11 18.38
N LYS A 21 -43.40 10.21 18.79
CA LYS A 21 -42.55 11.00 17.89
C LYS A 21 -41.60 10.05 17.22
N PRO A 22 -41.39 10.10 15.90
CA PRO A 22 -40.37 9.31 15.25
C PRO A 22 -39.07 9.53 16.01
N GLY A 23 -38.47 8.47 16.50
CA GLY A 23 -37.17 8.54 17.15
C GLY A 23 -36.19 9.18 16.16
N ARG A 24 -35.27 9.99 16.69
CA ARG A 24 -34.15 10.54 15.92
C ARG A 24 -33.61 9.43 15.01
N PRO A 25 -33.37 9.69 13.69
CA PRO A 25 -32.86 8.68 12.80
C PRO A 25 -31.66 8.01 13.47
N THR A 26 -31.77 6.72 13.74
CA THR A 26 -30.66 5.97 14.32
C THR A 26 -29.61 5.85 13.21
N LEU A 27 -28.40 6.35 13.44
CA LEU A 27 -27.29 6.20 12.51
C LEU A 27 -27.16 4.75 12.04
N SER A 28 -26.79 4.55 10.81
CA SER A 28 -26.52 3.24 10.27
C SER A 28 -25.38 2.57 11.08
N ASN A 29 -25.24 1.27 10.92
CA ASN A 29 -24.12 0.58 11.55
C ASN A 29 -22.77 1.05 11.01
N GLU A 30 -22.72 1.40 9.76
CA GLU A 30 -21.55 1.92 9.07
C GLU A 30 -21.13 3.29 9.62
N GLU A 31 -22.08 4.21 9.75
CA GLU A 31 -21.83 5.52 10.36
C GLU A 31 -21.35 5.43 11.82
N LEU A 32 -21.83 4.44 12.58
CA LEU A 32 -21.31 4.17 13.92
C LEU A 32 -19.83 3.74 13.88
N LEU A 33 -19.48 2.81 12.96
CA LEU A 33 -18.12 2.31 12.83
C LEU A 33 -17.17 3.43 12.36
N ASP A 34 -17.61 4.29 11.45
CA ASP A 34 -16.84 5.44 10.96
C ASP A 34 -16.59 6.44 12.11
N LYS A 35 -17.61 6.79 12.88
CA LYS A 35 -17.47 7.66 14.07
C LYS A 35 -16.58 7.06 15.15
N ALA A 36 -16.69 5.75 15.37
CA ALA A 36 -15.82 5.04 16.31
C ALA A 36 -14.36 5.07 15.82
N LEU A 37 -14.13 4.81 14.51
CA LEU A 37 -12.81 4.86 13.91
C LEU A 37 -12.18 6.24 14.05
N ASP A 38 -12.90 7.32 13.71
CA ASP A 38 -12.42 8.70 13.84
C ASP A 38 -11.87 8.95 15.24
N LEU A 39 -12.64 8.59 16.28
CA LEU A 39 -12.22 8.76 17.67
C LEU A 39 -11.01 7.88 18.04
N PHE A 40 -10.96 6.66 17.54
CA PHE A 40 -9.81 5.78 17.77
C PHE A 40 -8.54 6.30 17.06
N LEU A 41 -8.68 6.88 15.87
CA LEU A 41 -7.57 7.50 15.12
C LEU A 41 -7.07 8.78 15.80
N GLU A 42 -7.96 9.56 16.41
CA GLU A 42 -7.61 10.82 17.08
C GLU A 42 -7.00 10.61 18.47
N GLN A 43 -7.59 9.71 19.25
CA GLN A 43 -7.29 9.56 20.67
C GLN A 43 -6.49 8.30 21.01
N GLY A 44 -6.43 7.33 20.09
CA GLY A 44 -5.91 5.98 20.34
C GLY A 44 -6.94 5.09 21.05
N PHE A 45 -6.69 3.77 21.02
CA PHE A 45 -7.61 2.78 21.59
C PHE A 45 -7.87 3.01 23.08
N GLU A 46 -6.83 3.21 23.89
CA GLU A 46 -6.99 3.28 25.37
C GLU A 46 -7.82 4.48 25.82
N ARG A 47 -7.60 5.64 25.28
CA ARG A 47 -8.26 6.89 25.71
C ARG A 47 -9.68 7.05 25.16
N THR A 48 -10.04 6.33 24.11
CA THR A 48 -11.40 6.36 23.55
C THR A 48 -12.37 5.57 24.44
N SER A 49 -13.49 6.18 24.80
CA SER A 49 -14.54 5.54 25.58
C SER A 49 -15.79 5.24 24.74
N ILE A 50 -16.55 4.21 25.13
CA ILE A 50 -17.86 3.93 24.52
C ILE A 50 -18.82 5.13 24.67
N ASP A 51 -18.71 5.87 25.79
CA ASP A 51 -19.54 7.05 26.01
C ASP A 51 -19.23 8.17 25.00
N ALA A 52 -17.96 8.43 24.69
CA ALA A 52 -17.56 9.39 23.68
C ALA A 52 -18.07 8.96 22.29
N ILE A 53 -17.93 7.67 21.94
CA ILE A 53 -18.40 7.13 20.66
C ILE A 53 -19.92 7.28 20.53
N THR A 54 -20.66 6.90 21.56
CA THR A 54 -22.13 6.97 21.55
C THR A 54 -22.63 8.40 21.53
N ALA A 55 -21.95 9.33 22.18
CA ALA A 55 -22.25 10.76 22.11
C ALA A 55 -22.01 11.31 20.70
N SER A 56 -20.87 10.97 20.08
CA SER A 56 -20.54 11.37 18.70
C SER A 56 -21.52 10.77 17.67
N ALA A 57 -21.90 9.50 17.86
CA ALA A 57 -22.82 8.81 16.97
C ALA A 57 -24.31 9.12 17.25
N GLY A 58 -24.63 9.84 18.34
CA GLY A 58 -26.04 10.08 18.73
C GLY A 58 -26.83 8.79 19.00
N MET A 59 -26.16 7.72 19.44
CA MET A 59 -26.70 6.39 19.64
C MET A 59 -26.71 6.01 21.14
N ALA A 60 -27.71 5.23 21.53
CA ALA A 60 -27.78 4.77 22.93
C ALA A 60 -26.67 3.75 23.23
N LYS A 61 -25.98 3.90 24.36
CA LYS A 61 -24.93 3.00 24.84
C LYS A 61 -25.34 1.51 24.84
N ARG A 62 -26.60 1.24 25.24
CA ARG A 62 -27.18 -0.10 25.20
C ARG A 62 -27.18 -0.70 23.79
N THR A 63 -27.39 0.10 22.77
CA THR A 63 -27.40 -0.36 21.37
C THR A 63 -25.99 -0.80 20.93
N VAL A 64 -24.96 -0.05 21.31
CA VAL A 64 -23.56 -0.38 20.98
C VAL A 64 -23.14 -1.66 21.70
N TYR A 65 -23.45 -1.79 23.00
CA TYR A 65 -23.16 -3.02 23.73
C TYR A 65 -23.94 -4.24 23.22
N ALA A 66 -25.19 -4.06 22.79
CA ALA A 66 -25.99 -5.15 22.24
C ALA A 66 -25.44 -5.65 20.89
N ARG A 67 -24.77 -4.76 20.10
CA ARG A 67 -24.20 -5.12 18.78
C ARG A 67 -22.80 -5.69 18.89
N TYR A 68 -21.97 -5.12 19.72
CA TYR A 68 -20.52 -5.41 19.73
C TYR A 68 -20.03 -6.05 21.04
N GLY A 69 -20.81 -5.99 22.10
CA GLY A 69 -20.44 -6.54 23.41
C GLY A 69 -19.49 -5.65 24.21
N ASP A 70 -18.34 -5.26 23.63
CA ASP A 70 -17.33 -4.46 24.30
C ASP A 70 -16.61 -3.48 23.36
N LYS A 71 -15.73 -2.64 23.92
CA LYS A 71 -14.93 -1.65 23.19
C LYS A 71 -13.96 -2.30 22.18
N THR A 72 -13.38 -3.43 22.56
CA THR A 72 -12.41 -4.16 21.72
C THR A 72 -13.07 -4.71 20.48
N SER A 73 -14.25 -5.30 20.61
CA SER A 73 -15.02 -5.83 19.48
C SER A 73 -15.50 -4.71 18.55
N LEU A 74 -15.94 -3.57 19.09
CA LEU A 74 -16.29 -2.40 18.30
C LEU A 74 -15.08 -1.85 17.55
N PHE A 75 -13.93 -1.74 18.21
CA PHE A 75 -12.67 -1.30 17.59
C PHE A 75 -12.26 -2.21 16.43
N LYS A 76 -12.27 -3.53 16.66
CA LYS A 76 -11.94 -4.50 15.60
C LYS A 76 -12.89 -4.39 14.40
N ALA A 77 -14.18 -4.20 14.65
CA ALA A 77 -15.15 -4.04 13.57
C ALA A 77 -14.93 -2.74 12.78
N ALA A 78 -14.67 -1.62 13.46
CA ALA A 78 -14.36 -0.34 12.85
C ALA A 78 -13.06 -0.41 12.02
N LEU A 79 -12.03 -1.04 12.57
CA LEU A 79 -10.74 -1.16 11.91
C LEU A 79 -10.81 -2.10 10.70
N LYS A 80 -11.52 -3.23 10.81
CA LYS A 80 -11.76 -4.13 9.67
C LYS A 80 -12.46 -3.42 8.52
N ARG A 81 -13.55 -2.69 8.81
CA ARG A 81 -14.26 -1.90 7.81
C ARG A 81 -13.33 -0.90 7.11
N ALA A 82 -12.53 -0.17 7.89
CA ALA A 82 -11.58 0.78 7.34
C ALA A 82 -10.51 0.11 6.46
N ILE A 83 -10.01 -1.06 6.85
CA ILE A 83 -9.08 -1.85 6.05
C ILE A 83 -9.75 -2.28 4.73
N ASP A 84 -10.98 -2.78 4.79
CA ASP A 84 -11.73 -3.21 3.59
C ASP A 84 -11.92 -2.06 2.59
N GLU A 85 -12.19 -0.84 3.07
CA GLU A 85 -12.34 0.35 2.23
C GLU A 85 -11.00 0.91 1.71
N TRP A 86 -9.92 0.66 2.44
CA TRP A 86 -8.60 1.18 2.10
C TRP A 86 -7.81 0.26 1.16
N ILE A 87 -8.10 -1.04 1.13
CA ILE A 87 -7.41 -1.99 0.26
C ILE A 87 -7.59 -1.59 -1.20
N VAL A 88 -6.48 -1.57 -1.94
CA VAL A 88 -6.50 -1.38 -3.39
C VAL A 88 -7.01 -2.67 -4.05
N PRO A 89 -8.15 -2.64 -4.76
CA PRO A 89 -8.60 -3.80 -5.50
C PRO A 89 -7.59 -4.22 -6.57
N VAL A 90 -7.38 -5.53 -6.74
CA VAL A 90 -6.45 -6.08 -7.75
C VAL A 90 -6.86 -5.66 -9.16
N GLU A 91 -8.14 -5.49 -9.42
CA GLU A 91 -8.69 -5.01 -10.68
C GLU A 91 -8.11 -3.65 -11.07
N ARG A 92 -7.98 -2.73 -10.11
CA ARG A 92 -7.36 -1.42 -10.34
C ARG A 92 -5.88 -1.53 -10.71
N LEU A 93 -5.17 -2.52 -10.16
CA LEU A 93 -3.77 -2.78 -10.54
C LEU A 93 -3.69 -3.35 -11.96
N ARG A 94 -4.62 -4.22 -12.35
CA ARG A 94 -4.70 -4.78 -13.70
C ARG A 94 -5.06 -3.73 -14.75
N GLU A 95 -5.95 -2.79 -14.42
CA GLU A 95 -6.31 -1.67 -15.30
C GLU A 95 -5.11 -0.74 -15.59
N ALA A 96 -4.10 -0.74 -14.74
CA ALA A 96 -2.89 0.04 -14.91
C ALA A 96 -1.80 -0.68 -15.73
N GLU A 97 -2.02 -1.94 -16.16
CA GLU A 97 -1.07 -2.69 -16.98
C GLU A 97 -0.95 -2.08 -18.38
N THR A 98 0.29 -2.02 -18.87
CA THR A 98 0.64 -1.67 -20.23
C THR A 98 1.39 -2.82 -20.89
N ALA A 99 1.75 -2.68 -22.17
CA ALA A 99 2.60 -3.66 -22.85
C ALA A 99 4.05 -3.65 -22.33
N ASP A 100 4.48 -2.56 -21.71
CA ASP A 100 5.80 -2.37 -21.13
C ASP A 100 5.79 -2.69 -19.63
N LEU A 101 6.72 -3.54 -19.19
CA LEU A 101 6.80 -3.95 -17.80
C LEU A 101 7.23 -2.81 -16.88
N GLU A 102 8.16 -1.96 -17.30
CA GLU A 102 8.65 -0.86 -16.50
C GLU A 102 7.54 0.18 -16.26
N GLU A 103 6.81 0.54 -17.33
CA GLU A 103 5.66 1.44 -17.23
C GLU A 103 4.57 0.83 -16.31
N THR A 104 4.28 -0.45 -16.45
CA THR A 104 3.33 -1.16 -15.59
C THR A 104 3.77 -1.11 -14.13
N LEU A 105 5.03 -1.41 -13.82
CA LEU A 105 5.54 -1.39 -12.46
C LEU A 105 5.56 0.02 -11.85
N LEU A 106 5.83 1.04 -12.64
CA LEU A 106 5.72 2.44 -12.22
C LEU A 106 4.27 2.81 -11.89
N ALA A 107 3.32 2.44 -12.75
CA ALA A 107 1.91 2.73 -12.54
C ALA A 107 1.35 2.00 -11.31
N VAL A 108 1.61 0.70 -11.18
CA VAL A 108 1.23 -0.12 -10.03
C VAL A 108 1.87 0.39 -8.74
N GLY A 109 3.17 0.65 -8.76
CA GLY A 109 3.90 1.21 -7.62
C GLY A 109 3.32 2.56 -7.17
N LYS A 110 2.99 3.42 -8.12
CA LYS A 110 2.34 4.72 -7.86
C LYS A 110 0.99 4.54 -7.14
N ILE A 111 0.13 3.65 -7.64
CA ILE A 111 -1.16 3.35 -7.01
C ILE A 111 -0.96 2.89 -5.56
N LEU A 112 -0.06 1.94 -5.32
CA LEU A 112 0.18 1.37 -3.99
C LEU A 112 0.76 2.41 -3.02
N VAL A 113 1.79 3.15 -3.44
CA VAL A 113 2.45 4.14 -2.58
C VAL A 113 1.51 5.28 -2.22
N TYR A 114 0.81 5.86 -3.20
CA TYR A 114 -0.11 6.96 -2.93
C TYR A 114 -1.32 6.54 -2.11
N ASN A 115 -1.76 5.29 -2.23
CA ASN A 115 -2.81 4.77 -1.36
C ASN A 115 -2.39 4.76 0.12
N ILE A 116 -1.12 4.45 0.41
CA ILE A 116 -0.59 4.48 1.77
C ILE A 116 -0.28 5.91 2.23
N MET A 117 0.32 6.72 1.36
CA MET A 117 0.82 8.04 1.71
C MET A 117 -0.27 9.11 1.85
N ASN A 118 -1.52 8.82 1.47
CA ASN A 118 -2.60 9.76 1.75
C ASN A 118 -2.88 9.87 3.25
N PRO A 119 -3.40 11.02 3.75
CA PRO A 119 -3.55 11.23 5.19
C PRO A 119 -4.40 10.19 5.92
N ALA A 120 -5.41 9.62 5.27
CA ALA A 120 -6.25 8.57 5.85
C ALA A 120 -5.50 7.24 5.94
N GLY A 121 -4.81 6.86 4.86
CA GLY A 121 -3.97 5.66 4.81
C GLY A 121 -2.86 5.68 5.87
N LEU A 122 -2.17 6.81 6.02
CA LEU A 122 -1.13 6.97 7.04
C LEU A 122 -1.66 6.82 8.46
N ARG A 123 -2.83 7.41 8.77
CA ARG A 123 -3.45 7.27 10.09
C ARG A 123 -3.86 5.82 10.35
N LEU A 124 -4.48 5.17 9.37
CA LEU A 124 -4.90 3.78 9.47
C LEU A 124 -3.69 2.84 9.65
N MET A 125 -2.64 3.04 8.86
CA MET A 125 -1.40 2.27 8.96
C MET A 125 -0.77 2.41 10.35
N ARG A 126 -0.64 3.63 10.88
CA ARG A 126 -0.08 3.88 12.21
C ARG A 126 -0.90 3.19 13.30
N LEU A 127 -2.24 3.31 13.24
CA LEU A 127 -3.12 2.66 14.20
C LEU A 127 -3.03 1.14 14.12
N THR A 128 -3.05 0.57 12.91
CA THR A 128 -2.90 -0.88 12.70
C THR A 128 -1.57 -1.38 13.26
N ASN A 129 -0.47 -0.68 12.97
CA ASN A 129 0.86 -1.06 13.46
C ASN A 129 0.96 -0.97 14.99
N SER A 130 0.42 0.09 15.60
CA SER A 130 0.47 0.25 17.07
C SER A 130 -0.34 -0.82 17.81
N GLU A 131 -1.44 -1.27 17.23
CA GLU A 131 -2.35 -2.21 17.88
C GLU A 131 -2.10 -3.68 17.48
N SER A 132 -1.36 -3.95 16.41
CA SER A 132 -1.07 -5.33 15.95
C SER A 132 -0.34 -6.18 16.99
N GLY A 133 0.49 -5.58 17.84
CA GLY A 133 1.17 -6.28 18.93
C GLY A 133 0.20 -6.78 20.01
N ARG A 134 -0.93 -6.09 20.21
CA ARG A 134 -1.97 -6.43 21.20
C ARG A 134 -3.10 -7.25 20.61
N MET A 135 -3.37 -7.06 19.31
CA MET A 135 -4.43 -7.68 18.53
C MET A 135 -3.88 -8.23 17.21
N PRO A 136 -3.11 -9.35 17.25
CA PRO A 136 -2.42 -9.89 16.07
C PRO A 136 -3.35 -10.21 14.89
N GLU A 137 -4.62 -10.52 15.20
CA GLU A 137 -5.63 -10.80 14.18
C GLU A 137 -5.93 -9.62 13.26
N ILE A 138 -5.66 -8.38 13.66
CA ILE A 138 -5.81 -7.19 12.82
C ILE A 138 -4.70 -7.14 11.78
N GLY A 139 -3.45 -7.38 12.21
CA GLY A 139 -2.32 -7.51 11.29
C GLY A 139 -2.51 -8.66 10.29
N ALA A 140 -2.96 -9.82 10.79
CA ALA A 140 -3.27 -10.99 9.95
C ALA A 140 -4.40 -10.70 8.94
N TYR A 141 -5.42 -9.95 9.34
CA TYR A 141 -6.51 -9.54 8.47
C TYR A 141 -6.03 -8.63 7.33
N ASN A 142 -5.24 -7.61 7.67
CA ASN A 142 -4.64 -6.70 6.67
C ASN A 142 -3.71 -7.44 5.70
N LEU A 143 -2.89 -8.35 6.22
CA LEU A 143 -2.01 -9.19 5.39
C LEU A 143 -2.81 -10.01 4.37
N LYS A 144 -3.83 -10.74 4.86
CA LYS A 144 -4.65 -11.63 4.05
C LYS A 144 -5.45 -10.91 2.96
N LEU A 145 -6.02 -9.74 3.26
CA LEU A 145 -6.91 -9.05 2.32
C LEU A 145 -6.19 -8.01 1.46
N GLY A 146 -5.12 -7.39 1.97
CA GLY A 146 -4.38 -6.36 1.25
C GLY A 146 -3.10 -6.87 0.60
N THR A 147 -2.24 -7.51 1.38
CA THR A 147 -0.89 -7.86 0.92
C THR A 147 -0.88 -9.13 0.06
N GLU A 148 -1.54 -10.20 0.50
CA GLU A 148 -1.53 -11.49 -0.23
C GLU A 148 -2.12 -11.38 -1.64
N PRO A 149 -3.28 -10.71 -1.89
CA PRO A 149 -3.79 -10.55 -3.24
C PRO A 149 -2.88 -9.70 -4.14
N THR A 150 -2.26 -8.66 -3.58
CA THR A 150 -1.28 -7.83 -4.31
C THR A 150 -0.05 -8.65 -4.69
N LEU A 151 0.48 -9.48 -3.78
CA LEU A 151 1.59 -10.39 -4.07
C LEU A 151 1.23 -11.42 -5.15
N ALA A 152 0.06 -12.04 -5.04
CA ALA A 152 -0.41 -12.99 -6.04
C ALA A 152 -0.52 -12.35 -7.44
N TYR A 153 -1.03 -11.11 -7.50
CA TYR A 153 -1.08 -10.32 -8.72
C TYR A 153 0.32 -10.04 -9.30
N LEU A 154 1.26 -9.55 -8.47
CA LEU A 154 2.63 -9.27 -8.91
C LEU A 154 3.36 -10.55 -9.35
N THR A 155 3.17 -11.66 -8.63
CA THR A 155 3.72 -12.97 -9.01
C THR A 155 3.24 -13.39 -10.40
N ASP A 156 1.93 -13.25 -10.68
CA ASP A 156 1.35 -13.56 -11.99
C ASP A 156 1.90 -12.62 -13.08
N LEU A 157 1.99 -11.31 -12.78
CA LEU A 157 2.58 -10.32 -13.68
C LEU A 157 4.02 -10.70 -14.07
N PHE A 158 4.85 -11.05 -13.08
CA PHE A 158 6.23 -11.43 -13.34
C PHE A 158 6.34 -12.75 -14.11
N ARG A 159 5.50 -13.74 -13.82
CA ARG A 159 5.46 -14.99 -14.59
C ARG A 159 5.12 -14.75 -16.06
N ARG A 160 4.18 -13.86 -16.34
CA ARG A 160 3.79 -13.49 -17.72
C ARG A 160 4.90 -12.79 -18.50
N HIS A 161 5.66 -11.90 -17.85
CA HIS A 161 6.67 -11.07 -18.51
C HIS A 161 8.07 -11.69 -18.50
N LEU A 162 8.47 -12.36 -17.42
CA LEU A 162 9.82 -12.89 -17.23
C LEU A 162 9.97 -14.37 -17.59
N GLY A 163 8.87 -15.13 -17.63
CA GLY A 163 8.87 -16.57 -17.91
C GLY A 163 9.29 -16.98 -19.33
N ARG A 164 9.52 -16.00 -20.22
CA ARG A 164 9.98 -16.21 -21.60
C ARG A 164 11.50 -16.06 -21.78
N SER A 165 12.23 -15.74 -20.75
CA SER A 165 13.67 -15.51 -20.80
C SER A 165 14.44 -16.82 -20.60
N THR A 166 15.37 -17.14 -21.48
CA THR A 166 16.14 -18.39 -21.53
C THR A 166 17.20 -18.54 -20.42
N GLY A 167 17.26 -17.63 -19.47
CA GLY A 167 18.31 -17.54 -18.45
C GLY A 167 17.95 -18.03 -17.03
N GLY A 168 16.89 -18.80 -16.86
CA GLY A 168 16.40 -19.19 -15.53
C GLY A 168 15.58 -18.08 -14.89
N MET A 169 14.30 -18.38 -14.59
CA MET A 169 13.39 -17.40 -13.99
C MET A 169 13.76 -17.21 -12.51
N PRO A 170 13.96 -15.99 -12.03
CA PRO A 170 13.94 -15.73 -10.60
C PRO A 170 12.63 -16.27 -10.02
N ASP A 171 12.64 -16.73 -8.78
CA ASP A 171 11.43 -17.08 -8.06
C ASP A 171 10.46 -15.88 -8.12
N ALA A 172 9.35 -16.04 -8.84
CA ALA A 172 8.40 -14.96 -9.09
C ALA A 172 7.73 -14.48 -7.78
N ASP A 173 7.58 -15.39 -6.81
CA ASP A 173 7.01 -15.06 -5.50
C ASP A 173 8.02 -14.21 -4.69
N ALA A 174 9.30 -14.60 -4.71
CA ALA A 174 10.36 -13.82 -4.09
C ALA A 174 10.55 -12.46 -4.78
N ALA A 175 10.44 -12.41 -6.11
CA ALA A 175 10.51 -11.16 -6.87
C ALA A 175 9.35 -10.22 -6.54
N ALA A 176 8.11 -10.75 -6.42
CA ALA A 176 6.94 -9.98 -6.02
C ALA A 176 7.10 -9.36 -4.62
N MET A 177 7.58 -10.15 -3.67
CA MET A 177 7.86 -9.68 -2.31
C MET A 177 8.97 -8.62 -2.30
N ALA A 178 10.06 -8.85 -3.04
CA ALA A 178 11.17 -7.90 -3.14
C ALA A 178 10.71 -6.56 -3.75
N PHE A 179 9.93 -6.61 -4.83
CA PHE A 179 9.37 -5.42 -5.46
C PHE A 179 8.48 -4.62 -4.50
N LEU A 180 7.53 -5.30 -3.84
CA LEU A 180 6.61 -4.65 -2.91
C LEU A 180 7.36 -3.99 -1.75
N ASN A 181 8.35 -4.68 -1.16
CA ASN A 181 9.17 -4.13 -0.09
C ASN A 181 10.03 -2.93 -0.55
N LEU A 182 10.60 -3.01 -1.75
CA LEU A 182 11.45 -1.93 -2.28
C LEU A 182 10.64 -0.66 -2.57
N VAL A 183 9.45 -0.82 -3.15
CA VAL A 183 8.61 0.29 -3.61
C VAL A 183 7.80 0.89 -2.46
N VAL A 184 7.17 0.05 -1.65
CA VAL A 184 6.25 0.47 -0.59
C VAL A 184 6.95 0.63 0.76
N GLY A 185 7.93 -0.24 1.08
CA GLY A 185 8.55 -0.31 2.39
C GLY A 185 9.28 0.97 2.81
N GLY A 186 10.04 1.59 1.92
CA GLY A 186 10.76 2.83 2.19
C GLY A 186 9.83 3.98 2.59
N PRO A 187 8.90 4.40 1.73
CA PRO A 187 7.93 5.45 2.03
C PRO A 187 7.08 5.15 3.27
N SER A 188 6.63 3.90 3.44
CA SER A 188 5.83 3.49 4.60
C SER A 188 6.60 3.61 5.92
N ASN A 189 7.87 3.19 5.94
CA ASN A 189 8.72 3.32 7.13
C ASN A 189 9.00 4.80 7.48
N ALA A 190 9.34 5.62 6.49
CA ALA A 190 9.53 7.06 6.70
C ALA A 190 8.27 7.68 7.32
N ALA A 191 7.11 7.38 6.76
CA ALA A 191 5.84 7.86 7.27
C ALA A 191 5.49 7.33 8.67
N ALA A 192 5.83 6.08 8.98
CA ALA A 192 5.65 5.50 10.32
C ALA A 192 6.48 6.25 11.37
N TRP A 193 7.67 6.74 10.99
CA TRP A 193 8.54 7.55 11.86
C TRP A 193 8.19 9.04 11.88
N GLY A 194 7.11 9.44 11.19
CA GLY A 194 6.68 10.84 11.14
C GLY A 194 7.43 11.70 10.12
N VAL A 195 8.24 11.09 9.26
CA VAL A 195 8.91 11.79 8.16
C VAL A 195 7.91 11.97 7.03
N ASN A 196 7.62 13.23 6.68
CA ASN A 196 6.75 13.56 5.56
C ASN A 196 7.60 13.68 4.30
N LEU A 197 7.46 12.72 3.41
CA LEU A 197 8.06 12.79 2.08
C LEU A 197 7.17 13.65 1.16
N GLY A 198 7.77 14.57 0.42
CA GLY A 198 7.10 15.34 -0.61
C GLY A 198 6.70 14.44 -1.81
N THR A 199 5.69 14.87 -2.57
CA THR A 199 5.22 14.11 -3.73
C THR A 199 6.34 13.84 -4.73
N ASP A 200 7.19 14.84 -5.03
CA ASP A 200 8.32 14.72 -5.95
C ASP A 200 9.40 13.75 -5.44
N GLU A 201 9.61 13.74 -4.13
CA GLU A 201 10.57 12.84 -3.48
C GLU A 201 10.08 11.37 -3.56
N VAL A 202 8.80 11.14 -3.29
CA VAL A 202 8.16 9.82 -3.43
C VAL A 202 8.23 9.33 -4.88
N GLU A 203 7.95 10.20 -5.86
CA GLU A 203 7.99 9.85 -7.27
C GLU A 203 9.42 9.55 -7.75
N THR A 204 10.40 10.33 -7.31
CA THR A 204 11.82 10.11 -7.60
C THR A 204 12.29 8.77 -7.02
N GLN A 205 11.95 8.50 -5.76
CA GLN A 205 12.29 7.24 -5.11
C GLN A 205 11.61 6.04 -5.78
N LEU A 206 10.36 6.18 -6.20
CA LEU A 206 9.63 5.13 -6.91
C LEU A 206 10.33 4.77 -8.23
N ARG A 207 10.66 5.77 -9.06
CA ARG A 207 11.38 5.57 -10.32
C ARG A 207 12.72 4.89 -10.10
N TYR A 208 13.48 5.36 -9.12
CA TYR A 208 14.75 4.73 -8.75
C TYR A 208 14.57 3.28 -8.31
N SER A 209 13.57 2.99 -7.47
CA SER A 209 13.28 1.65 -6.97
C SER A 209 12.89 0.69 -8.09
N VAL A 210 12.05 1.12 -9.04
CA VAL A 210 11.65 0.32 -10.20
C VAL A 210 12.86 0.05 -11.11
N GLY A 211 13.66 1.07 -11.42
CA GLY A 211 14.87 0.91 -12.21
C GLY A 211 15.88 -0.02 -11.55
N LEU A 212 16.08 0.11 -10.22
CA LEU A 212 16.95 -0.78 -9.44
C LEU A 212 16.44 -2.22 -9.45
N PHE A 213 15.14 -2.43 -9.31
CA PHE A 213 14.54 -3.76 -9.35
C PHE A 213 14.72 -4.45 -10.71
N LEU A 214 14.52 -3.73 -11.80
CA LEU A 214 14.62 -4.28 -13.16
C LEU A 214 16.06 -4.48 -13.63
N HIS A 215 16.95 -3.56 -13.30
CA HIS A 215 18.29 -3.49 -13.89
C HIS A 215 19.42 -3.78 -12.91
N GLY A 216 19.17 -3.70 -11.60
CA GLY A 216 20.18 -3.84 -10.55
C GLY A 216 21.11 -2.64 -10.45
N ILE A 217 22.00 -2.65 -9.45
CA ILE A 217 23.04 -1.62 -9.24
C ILE A 217 24.28 -1.92 -10.09
N VAL A 218 24.61 -3.21 -10.22
CA VAL A 218 25.82 -3.62 -10.94
C VAL A 218 25.52 -3.64 -12.42
N PRO A 219 26.24 -2.89 -13.24
CA PRO A 219 26.07 -2.96 -14.68
C PRO A 219 26.22 -4.40 -15.16
N ARG A 220 25.19 -4.94 -15.79
CA ARG A 220 25.31 -6.24 -16.44
C ARG A 220 26.26 -6.04 -17.61
N ARG A 221 27.39 -6.76 -17.62
CA ARG A 221 28.23 -6.87 -18.82
C ARG A 221 27.36 -7.43 -19.94
N ARG A 222 27.16 -6.66 -20.98
CA ARG A 222 26.42 -7.13 -22.16
C ARG A 222 27.22 -8.25 -22.85
N PRO A 223 26.55 -9.27 -23.41
CA PRO A 223 27.23 -10.19 -24.31
C PRO A 223 27.82 -9.38 -25.48
N GLY A 224 29.09 -9.21 -25.53
CA GLY A 224 29.78 -8.30 -26.47
C GLY A 224 30.72 -7.34 -25.77
N ASP A 225 30.48 -6.97 -24.51
CA ASP A 225 31.42 -6.14 -23.73
C ASP A 225 32.75 -6.87 -23.54
N GLU A 226 32.72 -8.18 -23.38
CA GLU A 226 33.93 -9.02 -23.30
C GLU A 226 34.69 -9.05 -24.64
N ALA A 227 34.00 -9.14 -25.76
CA ALA A 227 34.60 -9.08 -27.06
C ALA A 227 35.20 -7.68 -27.39
N SER A 228 34.48 -6.62 -26.99
CA SER A 228 34.94 -5.24 -27.12
C SER A 228 36.14 -4.97 -26.21
N LEU A 229 36.12 -5.45 -24.97
CA LEU A 229 37.22 -5.33 -24.02
C LEU A 229 38.45 -6.15 -24.49
N ALA A 230 38.23 -7.36 -24.99
CA ALA A 230 39.29 -8.20 -25.55
C ALA A 230 39.93 -7.54 -26.79
N ALA A 231 39.14 -6.94 -27.69
CA ALA A 231 39.64 -6.20 -28.85
C ALA A 231 40.42 -4.94 -28.44
N ALA A 232 39.96 -4.21 -27.42
CA ALA A 232 40.68 -3.07 -26.86
C ALA A 232 42.02 -3.46 -26.25
N ILE A 233 42.05 -4.51 -25.45
CA ILE A 233 43.26 -5.09 -24.84
C ILE A 233 44.25 -5.55 -25.94
N ASP A 234 43.76 -6.22 -27.00
CA ASP A 234 44.59 -6.68 -28.11
C ASP A 234 45.20 -5.52 -28.92
N THR A 235 44.42 -4.45 -29.05
CA THR A 235 44.92 -3.22 -29.69
C THR A 235 46.01 -2.53 -28.88
N GLU A 236 45.80 -2.41 -27.57
CA GLU A 236 46.77 -1.81 -26.64
C GLU A 236 48.06 -2.65 -26.54
N LYS A 237 47.89 -3.98 -26.52
CA LYS A 237 49.03 -4.93 -26.56
C LYS A 237 49.86 -4.76 -27.84
N ARG A 238 49.27 -4.64 -29.00
CA ARG A 238 49.98 -4.35 -30.29
C ARG A 238 50.70 -3.03 -30.27
N GLN A 239 50.10 -1.99 -29.70
CA GLN A 239 50.77 -0.70 -29.55
C GLN A 239 52.00 -0.77 -28.64
N LEU A 240 51.88 -1.49 -27.53
CA LEU A 240 52.98 -1.76 -26.60
C LEU A 240 54.12 -2.56 -27.27
N ASP A 241 53.81 -3.58 -28.04
CA ASP A 241 54.81 -4.40 -28.77
C ASP A 241 55.54 -3.55 -29.85
N THR A 242 54.83 -2.65 -30.52
CA THR A 242 55.43 -1.71 -31.49
C THR A 242 56.38 -0.74 -30.81
N LEU A 243 55.99 -0.14 -29.69
CA LEU A 243 56.81 0.80 -28.91
C LEU A 243 58.05 0.09 -28.31
N LEU A 244 57.91 -1.14 -27.84
CA LEU A 244 58.99 -1.94 -27.34
C LEU A 244 60.01 -2.24 -28.45
N THR A 245 59.54 -2.63 -29.65
CA THR A 245 60.40 -2.92 -30.81
C THR A 245 61.15 -1.66 -31.25
N GLU A 246 60.48 -0.51 -31.33
CA GLU A 246 61.12 0.78 -31.68
C GLU A 246 62.16 1.20 -30.63
N THR A 247 61.85 1.04 -29.32
CA THR A 247 62.78 1.40 -28.25
C THR A 247 63.99 0.50 -28.22
N MET A 248 63.81 -0.83 -28.45
CA MET A 248 64.91 -1.79 -28.54
C MET A 248 65.79 -1.51 -29.78
N GLY A 249 65.17 -1.14 -30.92
CA GLY A 249 65.92 -0.71 -32.12
C GLY A 249 66.79 0.52 -31.87
N ARG A 250 66.24 1.54 -31.23
CA ARG A 250 67.00 2.73 -30.82
C ARG A 250 68.12 2.46 -29.82
N LEU A 251 67.87 1.58 -28.87
CA LEU A 251 68.92 1.13 -27.94
C LEU A 251 70.05 0.36 -28.64
N ALA A 252 69.73 -0.48 -29.60
CA ALA A 252 70.71 -1.19 -30.39
C ALA A 252 71.57 -0.24 -31.23
N GLU A 253 70.95 0.76 -31.90
CA GLU A 253 71.65 1.82 -32.66
C GLU A 253 72.55 2.67 -31.76
N LEU A 254 72.13 3.02 -30.56
CA LEU A 254 72.94 3.74 -29.58
C LEU A 254 74.13 2.93 -29.09
N ARG A 255 73.92 1.64 -28.85
CA ARG A 255 75.01 0.74 -28.46
C ARG A 255 76.08 0.64 -29.56
N ASP A 256 75.66 0.52 -30.83
CA ASP A 256 76.58 0.39 -31.96
C ASP A 256 77.30 1.72 -32.28
N ARG A 257 76.81 2.88 -31.78
CA ARG A 257 77.50 4.19 -31.87
C ARG A 257 78.46 4.46 -30.73
N LEU A 258 78.39 3.74 -29.64
CA LEU A 258 79.21 3.90 -28.45
C LEU A 258 80.30 2.85 -28.28
N GLY A 259 80.36 1.83 -29.13
CA GLY A 259 81.38 0.80 -29.22
C GLY A 259 82.29 1.02 -30.39
#